data_89772b865c5396b110062e2bd5645927
#
_entry.id   89772b865c5396b110062e2bd5645927
#
_cell.length_a   1.000
_cell.length_b   1.000
_cell.length_c   1.000
_cell.angle_alpha   90.00
_cell.angle_beta   90.00
_cell.angle_gamma   90.00
#
_symmetry.space_group_name_H-M   'P 1'
#
loop_
_entity.id
_entity.type
_entity.pdbx_description
1 polymer ?
#
loop_
_entity_poly.entity_id
_entity_poly.type
_entity_poly.pdbx_seq_one_letter_code
_entity_poly.pdbx_strand_id
1 'polypeptide(L)'
;MKQFADLESARAEAKLKAEALSAGRSEAAVGMSMDDVGLMSELRRVAGKVPPLAALEEWAAAKALCGDNLLVAAKAWQAGKKATKAVSVSEAVTAFLTAKRRAGVSMKSYDFHLPHLSEDLGTVSMSVVTASTLENWIHDRYGNEETEIAHPGTFNTARKRFVALWRWAQKQGYLPDTASTEAEKLDRMPEDAQPIGILLVADFAHILATVQKARPDLLAVTVLAGFAGLRRTELHAQAWADIKIDRGLLHVTAAKRNTVSYRLVHLCPAAVEWLKLCPRVEGEEGKLISPSWGIDRVRTLARDKEIQTPDNAFRHSFISYRCAATGDVAGTSHEAGNGPSVVHKHYRELVAKEDGAAWFALTPAAVAEMIKEGCK
;
A
#
# COMPACT_ATOMS: atom_id res chain seq x y z
N MET A 1 56.09 -12.30 -56.02
CA MET A 1 57.55 -12.11 -55.86
C MET A 1 57.80 -10.61 -55.82
N LYS A 2 58.32 -10.08 -54.70
CA LYS A 2 58.64 -8.64 -54.60
C LYS A 2 59.94 -8.41 -55.38
N GLN A 3 59.94 -7.49 -56.33
CA GLN A 3 61.11 -7.06 -57.03
C GLN A 3 61.73 -5.85 -56.30
N PHE A 4 63.04 -5.88 -56.10
CA PHE A 4 63.80 -4.82 -55.46
C PHE A 4 64.60 -4.04 -56.47
N ALA A 5 64.73 -2.74 -56.30
CA ALA A 5 65.48 -1.87 -57.24
C ALA A 5 66.98 -2.04 -57.10
N ASP A 6 67.50 -2.48 -55.98
CA ASP A 6 68.91 -2.71 -55.71
C ASP A 6 69.13 -3.79 -54.63
N LEU A 7 70.42 -4.25 -54.54
CA LEU A 7 70.82 -5.33 -53.63
C LEU A 7 70.79 -4.93 -52.16
N GLU A 8 70.95 -3.65 -51.80
CA GLU A 8 70.92 -3.18 -50.44
C GLU A 8 69.49 -3.20 -49.89
N SER A 9 68.51 -2.74 -50.64
CA SER A 9 67.10 -2.80 -50.32
C SER A 9 66.65 -4.25 -50.11
N ALA A 10 67.07 -5.18 -50.95
CA ALA A 10 66.77 -6.60 -50.80
C ALA A 10 67.38 -7.22 -49.55
N ARG A 11 68.63 -6.85 -49.21
CA ARG A 11 69.30 -7.29 -47.98
C ARG A 11 68.66 -6.71 -46.70
N ALA A 12 68.25 -5.44 -46.70
CA ALA A 12 67.61 -4.80 -45.60
C ALA A 12 66.25 -5.49 -45.29
N GLU A 13 65.44 -5.77 -46.30
CA GLU A 13 64.19 -6.49 -46.15
C GLU A 13 64.34 -7.94 -45.71
N ALA A 14 65.38 -8.64 -46.24
CA ALA A 14 65.70 -10.00 -45.80
C ALA A 14 66.13 -10.03 -44.31
N LYS A 15 66.91 -9.06 -43.87
CA LYS A 15 67.32 -8.93 -42.45
C LYS A 15 66.14 -8.67 -41.56
N LEU A 16 65.25 -7.75 -41.90
CA LEU A 16 64.04 -7.49 -41.21
C LEU A 16 63.12 -8.71 -41.03
N LYS A 17 63.02 -9.52 -42.15
CA LYS A 17 62.23 -10.75 -42.11
C LYS A 17 62.90 -11.83 -41.25
N ALA A 18 64.23 -11.96 -41.31
CA ALA A 18 64.95 -12.89 -40.45
C ALA A 18 64.85 -12.53 -38.94
N GLU A 19 64.97 -11.27 -38.61
CA GLU A 19 64.77 -10.75 -37.23
C GLU A 19 63.33 -10.95 -36.72
N ALA A 20 62.37 -10.79 -37.60
CA ALA A 20 60.94 -11.05 -37.22
C ALA A 20 60.63 -12.53 -36.98
N LEU A 21 61.21 -13.43 -37.79
CA LEU A 21 61.12 -14.87 -37.63
C LEU A 21 61.88 -15.36 -36.39
N SER A 22 63.08 -14.86 -36.14
CA SER A 22 63.85 -15.21 -34.93
C SER A 22 63.20 -14.73 -33.63
N ALA A 23 62.42 -13.68 -33.68
CA ALA A 23 61.61 -13.19 -32.60
C ALA A 23 60.26 -13.92 -32.42
N GLY A 24 60.03 -15.05 -33.11
CA GLY A 24 58.79 -15.83 -33.00
C GLY A 24 57.54 -15.16 -33.61
N ARG A 25 57.73 -14.15 -34.45
CA ARG A 25 56.66 -13.47 -35.17
C ARG A 25 56.21 -14.30 -36.39
N SER A 26 54.90 -14.56 -36.49
CA SER A 26 54.35 -15.35 -37.63
C SER A 26 54.59 -14.65 -38.98
N GLU A 27 54.61 -15.43 -40.10
CA GLU A 27 54.76 -14.88 -41.47
C GLU A 27 53.76 -13.75 -41.79
N ALA A 28 52.60 -13.75 -41.21
CA ALA A 28 51.61 -12.69 -41.35
C ALA A 28 52.08 -11.33 -40.77
N ALA A 29 52.92 -11.31 -39.72
CA ALA A 29 53.45 -10.10 -39.13
C ALA A 29 54.64 -9.49 -39.97
N VAL A 30 55.25 -10.29 -40.79
CA VAL A 30 56.40 -9.85 -41.67
C VAL A 30 55.93 -8.95 -42.81
N GLY A 31 54.66 -8.92 -43.14
CA GLY A 31 54.05 -8.04 -44.15
C GLY A 31 53.51 -6.71 -43.62
N MET A 32 53.52 -6.49 -42.30
CA MET A 32 53.01 -5.27 -41.70
C MET A 32 54.03 -4.11 -41.86
N SER A 33 53.48 -2.92 -42.10
CA SER A 33 54.27 -1.68 -42.06
C SER A 33 54.67 -1.34 -40.64
N MET A 34 55.68 -0.44 -40.48
CA MET A 34 56.00 0.07 -39.10
C MET A 34 54.87 0.79 -38.46
N ASP A 35 53.99 1.43 -39.22
CA ASP A 35 52.78 2.10 -38.75
C ASP A 35 51.77 1.06 -38.25
N ASP A 36 51.60 -0.10 -38.94
CA ASP A 36 50.73 -1.19 -38.47
C ASP A 36 51.25 -1.80 -37.18
N VAL A 37 52.55 -1.97 -37.03
CA VAL A 37 53.16 -2.48 -35.78
C VAL A 37 52.98 -1.50 -34.65
N GLY A 38 53.10 -0.19 -34.90
CA GLY A 38 52.81 0.88 -33.96
C GLY A 38 51.36 0.85 -33.52
N LEU A 39 50.42 0.78 -34.47
CA LEU A 39 48.97 0.69 -34.21
C LEU A 39 48.61 -0.57 -33.38
N MET A 40 49.18 -1.72 -33.71
CA MET A 40 48.96 -2.95 -32.95
C MET A 40 49.48 -2.87 -31.51
N SER A 41 50.62 -2.18 -31.32
CA SER A 41 51.17 -1.95 -29.99
C SER A 41 50.26 -1.05 -29.14
N GLU A 42 49.75 0.02 -29.73
CA GLU A 42 48.79 0.90 -29.09
C GLU A 42 47.45 0.20 -28.78
N LEU A 43 46.91 -0.60 -29.72
CA LEU A 43 45.70 -1.40 -29.45
C LEU A 43 45.90 -2.36 -28.29
N ARG A 44 47.06 -3.04 -28.19
CA ARG A 44 47.38 -3.93 -27.05
C ARG A 44 47.48 -3.15 -25.75
N ARG A 45 48.12 -1.98 -25.77
CA ARG A 45 48.22 -1.11 -24.59
C ARG A 45 46.84 -0.67 -24.08
N VAL A 46 45.91 -0.28 -24.96
CA VAL A 46 44.56 0.15 -24.64
C VAL A 46 43.69 -1.01 -24.19
N ALA A 47 43.75 -2.15 -24.88
CA ALA A 47 42.99 -3.36 -24.58
C ALA A 47 43.46 -4.05 -23.27
N GLY A 48 44.67 -3.76 -22.79
CA GLY A 48 45.20 -4.31 -21.55
C GLY A 48 45.43 -5.83 -21.63
N LYS A 49 44.70 -6.58 -20.79
CA LYS A 49 44.78 -8.06 -20.75
C LYS A 49 43.85 -8.74 -21.72
N VAL A 50 42.94 -8.01 -22.37
CA VAL A 50 41.98 -8.56 -23.34
C VAL A 50 42.64 -8.60 -24.73
N PRO A 51 42.49 -9.68 -25.52
CA PRO A 51 42.92 -9.67 -26.90
C PRO A 51 42.29 -8.51 -27.68
N PRO A 52 43.07 -7.72 -28.48
CA PRO A 52 42.54 -6.53 -29.15
C PRO A 52 41.28 -6.77 -29.99
N LEU A 53 41.22 -7.90 -30.70
CA LEU A 53 40.06 -8.26 -31.51
C LEU A 53 38.82 -8.46 -30.64
N ALA A 54 38.94 -9.21 -29.54
CA ALA A 54 37.84 -9.45 -28.64
C ALA A 54 37.35 -8.14 -27.97
N ALA A 55 38.26 -7.22 -27.61
CA ALA A 55 37.92 -5.91 -27.08
C ALA A 55 37.15 -5.05 -28.12
N LEU A 56 37.52 -5.11 -29.40
CA LEU A 56 36.81 -4.40 -30.47
C LEU A 56 35.43 -5.01 -30.75
N GLU A 57 35.32 -6.34 -30.73
CA GLU A 57 34.03 -7.04 -30.88
C GLU A 57 33.06 -6.68 -29.75
N GLU A 58 33.53 -6.69 -28.49
CA GLU A 58 32.75 -6.28 -27.36
C GLU A 58 32.32 -4.80 -27.43
N TRP A 59 33.25 -3.92 -27.82
CA TRP A 59 32.97 -2.50 -28.04
C TRP A 59 31.94 -2.29 -29.15
N ALA A 60 32.04 -3.00 -30.27
CA ALA A 60 31.11 -2.89 -31.39
C ALA A 60 29.70 -3.36 -30.98
N ALA A 61 29.60 -4.49 -30.27
CA ALA A 61 28.35 -5.00 -29.76
C ALA A 61 27.70 -4.03 -28.75
N ALA A 62 28.47 -3.49 -27.80
CA ALA A 62 28.00 -2.51 -26.85
C ALA A 62 27.57 -1.21 -27.54
N LYS A 63 28.31 -0.74 -28.54
CA LYS A 63 27.97 0.45 -29.32
C LYS A 63 26.70 0.27 -30.15
N ALA A 64 26.45 -0.93 -30.68
CA ALA A 64 25.20 -1.25 -31.38
C ALA A 64 23.96 -1.12 -30.46
N LEU A 65 24.09 -1.43 -29.16
CA LEU A 65 23.03 -1.32 -28.18
C LEU A 65 22.83 0.11 -27.66
N CYS A 66 23.94 0.85 -27.41
CA CYS A 66 23.91 2.14 -26.71
C CYS A 66 24.11 3.35 -27.64
N GLY A 67 24.40 3.14 -28.94
CA GLY A 67 24.77 4.19 -29.89
C GLY A 67 26.00 4.96 -29.40
N ASP A 68 26.00 6.28 -29.55
CA ASP A 68 27.12 7.14 -29.13
C ASP A 68 27.14 7.40 -27.61
N ASN A 69 26.19 6.83 -26.86
CA ASN A 69 26.04 7.03 -25.39
C ASN A 69 26.72 5.92 -24.57
N LEU A 70 27.60 5.11 -25.12
CA LEU A 70 28.22 3.97 -24.44
C LEU A 70 28.86 4.34 -23.10
N LEU A 71 29.61 5.45 -23.04
CA LEU A 71 30.25 5.92 -21.80
C LEU A 71 29.23 6.40 -20.78
N VAL A 72 28.13 7.01 -21.23
CA VAL A 72 27.03 7.45 -20.35
C VAL A 72 26.34 6.22 -19.79
N ALA A 73 26.07 5.21 -20.61
CA ALA A 73 25.48 3.95 -20.19
C ALA A 73 26.38 3.21 -19.18
N ALA A 74 27.68 3.14 -19.42
CA ALA A 74 28.64 2.54 -18.50
C ALA A 74 28.72 3.28 -17.16
N LYS A 75 28.70 4.61 -17.16
CA LYS A 75 28.65 5.44 -15.94
C LYS A 75 27.34 5.26 -15.17
N ALA A 76 26.22 5.21 -15.89
CA ALA A 76 24.89 4.95 -15.29
C ALA A 76 24.84 3.57 -14.65
N TRP A 77 25.36 2.54 -15.34
CA TRP A 77 25.46 1.18 -14.81
C TRP A 77 26.38 1.10 -13.57
N GLN A 78 27.53 1.78 -13.60
CA GLN A 78 28.43 1.87 -12.45
C GLN A 78 27.80 2.60 -11.25
N ALA A 79 27.06 3.68 -11.50
CA ALA A 79 26.31 4.39 -10.47
C ALA A 79 25.21 3.51 -9.87
N GLY A 80 24.49 2.76 -10.72
CA GLY A 80 23.49 1.77 -10.29
C GLY A 80 24.09 0.59 -9.51
N LYS A 81 25.32 0.18 -9.82
CA LYS A 81 26.06 -0.85 -9.06
C LYS A 81 26.49 -0.39 -7.66
N LYS A 82 26.43 0.88 -7.38
CA LYS A 82 27.02 1.47 -6.15
C LYS A 82 26.35 1.04 -4.88
N ALA A 83 25.58 -0.03 -4.81
CA ALA A 83 25.09 -0.51 -3.54
C ALA A 83 24.09 -1.68 -3.57
N THR A 84 24.23 -2.67 -4.37
CA THR A 84 23.37 -3.83 -4.14
C THR A 84 24.11 -4.89 -3.34
N LYS A 85 23.88 -4.91 -2.03
CA LYS A 85 24.01 -6.17 -1.30
C LYS A 85 23.01 -7.12 -1.97
N ALA A 86 23.47 -8.26 -2.45
CA ALA A 86 22.56 -9.30 -2.88
C ALA A 86 21.72 -9.75 -1.68
N VAL A 87 20.47 -9.30 -1.63
CA VAL A 87 19.53 -9.57 -0.52
C VAL A 87 18.33 -10.28 -1.10
N SER A 88 17.92 -11.37 -0.48
CA SER A 88 16.71 -12.09 -0.84
C SER A 88 15.45 -11.32 -0.42
N VAL A 89 14.31 -11.65 -1.03
CA VAL A 89 13.01 -11.09 -0.65
C VAL A 89 12.73 -11.34 0.83
N SER A 90 13.00 -12.55 1.33
CA SER A 90 12.79 -12.91 2.73
C SER A 90 13.60 -12.06 3.70
N GLU A 91 14.89 -11.87 3.42
CA GLU A 91 15.77 -11.03 4.24
C GLU A 91 15.30 -9.57 4.23
N ALA A 92 14.94 -9.04 3.07
CA ALA A 92 14.45 -7.67 2.94
C ALA A 92 13.11 -7.46 3.67
N VAL A 93 12.16 -8.39 3.54
CA VAL A 93 10.87 -8.34 4.26
C VAL A 93 11.11 -8.36 5.76
N THR A 94 11.92 -9.28 6.27
CA THR A 94 12.23 -9.39 7.69
C THR A 94 12.85 -8.11 8.25
N ALA A 95 13.84 -7.57 7.55
CA ALA A 95 14.51 -6.33 7.94
C ALA A 95 13.55 -5.13 7.91
N PHE A 96 12.72 -5.03 6.87
CA PHE A 96 11.70 -3.99 6.73
C PHE A 96 10.66 -4.03 7.86
N LEU A 97 10.08 -5.21 8.13
CA LEU A 97 9.09 -5.38 9.18
C LEU A 97 9.69 -5.04 10.55
N THR A 98 10.94 -5.44 10.80
CA THR A 98 11.66 -5.09 12.02
C THR A 98 11.87 -3.57 12.15
N ALA A 99 12.26 -2.90 11.06
CA ALA A 99 12.40 -1.45 11.05
C ALA A 99 11.07 -0.73 11.31
N LYS A 100 9.96 -1.23 10.74
CA LYS A 100 8.61 -0.69 10.97
C LYS A 100 8.15 -0.85 12.41
N ARG A 101 8.40 -2.04 13.02
CA ARG A 101 8.09 -2.28 14.44
C ARG A 101 8.86 -1.34 15.35
N ARG A 102 10.16 -1.15 15.12
CA ARG A 102 10.98 -0.20 15.88
C ARG A 102 10.50 1.25 15.74
N ALA A 103 9.94 1.61 14.60
CA ALA A 103 9.37 2.93 14.36
C ALA A 103 7.93 3.11 14.92
N GLY A 104 7.39 2.13 15.66
CA GLY A 104 6.05 2.19 16.24
C GLY A 104 4.90 2.18 15.20
N VAL A 105 5.18 1.75 13.97
CA VAL A 105 4.16 1.69 12.92
C VAL A 105 3.26 0.48 13.14
N SER A 106 1.94 0.68 13.01
CA SER A 106 0.98 -0.43 13.08
C SER A 106 1.27 -1.49 12.00
N MET A 107 1.50 -2.71 12.44
CA MET A 107 1.89 -3.83 11.57
C MET A 107 0.71 -4.47 10.84
N LYS A 108 -0.52 -4.27 11.31
CA LYS A 108 -1.74 -4.96 10.87
C LYS A 108 -1.93 -5.04 9.34
N SER A 109 -1.44 -4.04 8.61
CA SER A 109 -1.55 -4.00 7.16
C SER A 109 -0.31 -4.55 6.42
N TYR A 110 0.82 -4.68 7.10
CA TYR A 110 2.04 -5.26 6.55
C TYR A 110 2.11 -6.77 6.81
N ASP A 111 1.58 -7.22 7.94
CA ASP A 111 1.60 -8.63 8.38
C ASP A 111 0.70 -9.55 7.53
N PHE A 112 -0.03 -9.01 6.54
CA PHE A 112 -0.85 -9.80 5.63
C PHE A 112 -0.14 -10.10 4.30
N HIS A 113 0.29 -9.07 3.55
CA HIS A 113 0.82 -9.28 2.19
C HIS A 113 2.31 -9.64 2.17
N LEU A 114 3.13 -9.04 3.03
CA LEU A 114 4.58 -9.22 2.98
C LEU A 114 5.06 -10.60 3.48
N PRO A 115 4.48 -11.22 4.51
CA PRO A 115 4.80 -12.60 4.86
C PRO A 115 4.52 -13.57 3.72
N HIS A 116 3.36 -13.48 3.06
CA HIS A 116 3.03 -14.35 1.92
C HIS A 116 4.01 -14.16 0.74
N LEU A 117 4.39 -12.90 0.45
CA LEU A 117 5.42 -12.65 -0.56
C LEU A 117 6.75 -13.29 -0.17
N SER A 118 7.10 -13.27 1.12
CA SER A 118 8.31 -13.91 1.65
C SER A 118 8.24 -15.44 1.63
N GLU A 119 7.07 -16.02 1.80
CA GLU A 119 6.85 -17.47 1.69
C GLU A 119 7.08 -17.96 0.25
N ASP A 120 6.49 -17.24 -0.73
CA ASP A 120 6.45 -17.69 -2.13
C ASP A 120 7.72 -17.29 -2.91
N LEU A 121 8.25 -16.09 -2.68
CA LEU A 121 9.42 -15.54 -3.39
C LEU A 121 10.65 -15.33 -2.48
N GLY A 122 10.64 -15.86 -1.29
CA GLY A 122 11.64 -15.56 -0.24
C GLY A 122 13.09 -15.83 -0.61
N THR A 123 13.36 -16.85 -1.41
CA THR A 123 14.70 -17.22 -1.86
C THR A 123 15.19 -16.41 -3.08
N VAL A 124 14.28 -15.70 -3.74
CA VAL A 124 14.61 -14.89 -4.91
C VAL A 124 15.32 -13.61 -4.50
N SER A 125 16.35 -13.21 -5.23
CA SER A 125 17.01 -11.91 -5.00
C SER A 125 16.05 -10.76 -5.35
N MET A 126 15.97 -9.73 -4.51
CA MET A 126 15.14 -8.55 -4.78
C MET A 126 15.48 -7.85 -6.09
N SER A 127 16.74 -7.95 -6.53
CA SER A 127 17.22 -7.29 -7.76
C SER A 127 16.69 -7.92 -9.06
N VAL A 128 16.19 -9.15 -9.01
CA VAL A 128 15.65 -9.85 -10.18
C VAL A 128 14.12 -9.90 -10.21
N VAL A 129 13.45 -9.45 -9.14
CA VAL A 129 11.99 -9.38 -9.09
C VAL A 129 11.53 -8.18 -9.91
N THR A 130 10.77 -8.45 -10.98
CA THR A 130 10.23 -7.45 -11.91
C THR A 130 8.81 -7.02 -11.53
N ALA A 131 8.33 -5.95 -12.13
CA ALA A 131 6.94 -5.53 -12.00
C ALA A 131 5.97 -6.66 -12.42
N SER A 132 6.23 -7.31 -13.56
CA SER A 132 5.40 -8.44 -14.03
C SER A 132 5.40 -9.61 -13.04
N THR A 133 6.55 -9.92 -12.41
CA THR A 133 6.60 -10.96 -11.35
C THR A 133 5.67 -10.61 -10.18
N LEU A 134 5.67 -9.35 -9.74
CA LEU A 134 4.82 -8.90 -8.64
C LEU A 134 3.34 -8.87 -9.02
N GLU A 135 3.03 -8.45 -10.24
CA GLU A 135 1.66 -8.42 -10.77
C GLU A 135 1.06 -9.83 -10.83
N ASN A 136 1.76 -10.75 -11.50
CA ASN A 136 1.33 -12.15 -11.59
C ASN A 136 1.18 -12.77 -10.20
N TRP A 137 2.15 -12.55 -9.30
CA TRP A 137 2.06 -13.04 -7.94
C TRP A 137 0.80 -12.56 -7.20
N ILE A 138 0.39 -11.28 -7.39
CA ILE A 138 -0.84 -10.77 -6.77
C ILE A 138 -2.05 -11.49 -7.32
N HIS A 139 -2.11 -11.71 -8.64
CA HIS A 139 -3.21 -12.40 -9.29
C HIS A 139 -3.26 -13.88 -8.90
N ASP A 140 -2.14 -14.58 -8.92
CA ASP A 140 -2.03 -15.98 -8.54
C ASP A 140 -2.43 -16.21 -7.07
N ARG A 141 -2.05 -15.29 -6.19
CA ARG A 141 -2.30 -15.44 -4.74
C ARG A 141 -3.68 -15.01 -4.29
N TYR A 142 -4.28 -14.02 -4.96
CA TYR A 142 -5.53 -13.37 -4.52
C TYR A 142 -6.61 -13.33 -5.62
N GLY A 143 -6.36 -13.92 -6.77
CA GLY A 143 -7.36 -14.09 -7.81
C GLY A 143 -8.50 -15.00 -7.35
N ASN A 144 -9.70 -14.76 -7.86
CA ASN A 144 -10.81 -15.67 -7.63
C ASN A 144 -10.76 -16.86 -8.63
N GLU A 145 -11.41 -17.96 -8.29
CA GLU A 145 -11.40 -19.20 -9.09
C GLU A 145 -12.01 -19.03 -10.50
N GLU A 146 -12.87 -18.01 -10.70
CA GLU A 146 -13.57 -17.82 -11.98
C GLU A 146 -12.79 -16.91 -12.95
N THR A 147 -12.16 -15.84 -12.44
CA THR A 147 -11.54 -14.81 -13.28
C THR A 147 -10.02 -14.82 -13.23
N GLU A 148 -9.43 -15.55 -12.27
CA GLU A 148 -7.99 -15.53 -11.97
C GLU A 148 -7.46 -14.13 -11.67
N ILE A 149 -8.34 -13.16 -11.44
CA ILE A 149 -8.00 -11.75 -11.22
C ILE A 149 -8.24 -11.39 -9.76
N ALA A 150 -7.25 -10.78 -9.13
CA ALA A 150 -7.39 -10.26 -7.77
C ALA A 150 -8.36 -9.08 -7.74
N HIS A 151 -9.17 -9.00 -6.68
CA HIS A 151 -10.06 -7.86 -6.47
C HIS A 151 -9.25 -6.54 -6.43
N PRO A 152 -9.69 -5.47 -7.13
CA PRO A 152 -8.93 -4.22 -7.26
C PRO A 152 -8.44 -3.61 -5.94
N GLY A 153 -9.26 -3.64 -4.90
CA GLY A 153 -8.89 -3.15 -3.57
C GLY A 153 -7.76 -3.96 -2.93
N THR A 154 -7.76 -5.29 -3.10
CA THR A 154 -6.70 -6.20 -2.62
C THR A 154 -5.41 -5.96 -3.40
N PHE A 155 -5.50 -5.91 -4.73
CA PHE A 155 -4.38 -5.61 -5.62
C PHE A 155 -3.72 -4.28 -5.25
N ASN A 156 -4.48 -3.20 -5.18
CA ASN A 156 -3.99 -1.87 -4.86
C ASN A 156 -3.39 -1.79 -3.45
N THR A 157 -3.89 -2.60 -2.51
CA THR A 157 -3.34 -2.68 -1.16
C THR A 157 -2.00 -3.41 -1.17
N ALA A 158 -1.89 -4.57 -1.83
CA ALA A 158 -0.63 -5.29 -1.99
C ALA A 158 0.42 -4.41 -2.68
N ARG A 159 0.06 -3.78 -3.81
CA ARG A 159 0.91 -2.83 -4.52
C ARG A 159 1.47 -1.74 -3.59
N LYS A 160 0.64 -1.11 -2.77
CA LYS A 160 1.09 -0.10 -1.80
C LYS A 160 2.13 -0.65 -0.82
N ARG A 161 2.01 -1.91 -0.39
CA ARG A 161 2.98 -2.55 0.52
C ARG A 161 4.29 -2.87 -0.20
N PHE A 162 4.23 -3.32 -1.44
CA PHE A 162 5.40 -3.57 -2.27
C PHE A 162 6.16 -2.27 -2.56
N VAL A 163 5.46 -1.21 -2.97
CA VAL A 163 6.09 0.10 -3.16
C VAL A 163 6.81 0.56 -1.89
N ALA A 164 6.19 0.40 -0.72
CA ALA A 164 6.82 0.77 0.55
C ALA A 164 8.06 -0.06 0.87
N LEU A 165 8.05 -1.37 0.58
CA LEU A 165 9.18 -2.27 0.77
C LEU A 165 10.32 -1.94 -0.23
N TRP A 166 10.02 -1.81 -1.53
CA TRP A 166 11.00 -1.54 -2.58
C TRP A 166 11.69 -0.18 -2.39
N ARG A 167 10.95 0.87 -2.07
CA ARG A 167 11.53 2.19 -1.72
C ARG A 167 12.38 2.14 -0.46
N TRP A 168 11.99 1.38 0.52
CA TRP A 168 12.81 1.18 1.72
C TRP A 168 14.09 0.39 1.37
N ALA A 169 13.99 -0.66 0.57
CA ALA A 169 15.13 -1.45 0.11
C ALA A 169 16.16 -0.62 -0.69
N GLN A 170 15.70 0.30 -1.55
CA GLN A 170 16.57 1.28 -2.20
C GLN A 170 17.34 2.13 -1.16
N LYS A 171 16.63 2.67 -0.17
CA LYS A 171 17.26 3.50 0.89
C LYS A 171 18.27 2.72 1.72
N GLN A 172 18.12 1.40 1.83
CA GLN A 172 19.08 0.53 2.53
C GLN A 172 20.25 0.08 1.63
N GLY A 173 20.23 0.44 0.36
CA GLY A 173 21.24 0.00 -0.62
C GLY A 173 21.07 -1.47 -1.04
N TYR A 174 19.88 -2.06 -0.87
CA TYR A 174 19.57 -3.40 -1.36
C TYR A 174 19.18 -3.40 -2.84
N LEU A 175 18.72 -2.27 -3.34
CA LEU A 175 18.37 -2.04 -4.74
C LEU A 175 19.07 -0.78 -5.26
N PRO A 176 19.31 -0.70 -6.59
CA PRO A 176 19.86 0.50 -7.21
C PRO A 176 18.97 1.72 -6.92
N ASP A 177 19.60 2.88 -6.78
CA ASP A 177 18.88 4.16 -6.65
C ASP A 177 18.40 4.61 -8.04
N THR A 178 17.21 4.17 -8.41
CA THR A 178 16.53 4.49 -9.66
C THR A 178 15.37 5.45 -9.40
N ALA A 179 14.96 6.22 -10.41
CA ALA A 179 13.84 7.15 -10.31
C ALA A 179 12.52 6.44 -9.93
N SER A 180 12.35 5.19 -10.36
CA SER A 180 11.17 4.37 -10.08
C SER A 180 11.60 2.93 -9.79
N THR A 181 10.97 2.31 -8.81
CA THR A 181 11.19 0.90 -8.45
C THR A 181 10.30 -0.01 -9.28
N GLU A 182 10.62 -1.31 -9.34
CA GLU A 182 9.76 -2.30 -10.01
C GLU A 182 8.33 -2.30 -9.44
N ALA A 183 8.18 -2.18 -8.13
CA ALA A 183 6.86 -2.10 -7.50
C ALA A 183 6.06 -0.84 -7.89
N GLU A 184 6.71 0.26 -8.24
CA GLU A 184 6.04 1.49 -8.69
C GLU A 184 5.59 1.44 -10.14
N LYS A 185 6.22 0.59 -10.95
CA LYS A 185 5.82 0.35 -12.34
C LYS A 185 4.49 -0.41 -12.45
N LEU A 186 4.03 -1.06 -11.37
CA LEU A 186 2.67 -1.63 -11.35
C LEU A 186 1.65 -0.50 -11.47
N ASP A 187 0.73 -0.62 -12.41
CA ASP A 187 -0.40 0.28 -12.50
C ASP A 187 -1.42 0.00 -11.39
N ARG A 188 -2.20 1.01 -11.05
CA ARG A 188 -3.33 0.81 -10.13
C ARG A 188 -4.50 0.22 -10.89
N MET A 189 -5.12 -0.82 -10.34
CA MET A 189 -6.40 -1.28 -10.85
C MET A 189 -7.49 -0.24 -10.55
N PRO A 190 -8.36 0.07 -11.52
CA PRO A 190 -9.51 0.93 -11.26
C PRO A 190 -10.41 0.27 -10.22
N GLU A 191 -10.88 1.07 -9.27
CA GLU A 191 -11.85 0.63 -8.26
C GLU A 191 -13.16 1.35 -8.55
N ASP A 192 -14.22 0.58 -8.77
CA ASP A 192 -15.54 1.15 -8.90
C ASP A 192 -15.96 1.79 -7.59
N ALA A 193 -16.46 3.01 -7.67
CA ALA A 193 -17.02 3.70 -6.53
C ALA A 193 -18.29 2.98 -6.10
N GLN A 194 -18.20 2.15 -5.07
CA GLN A 194 -19.39 1.52 -4.50
C GLN A 194 -20.25 2.57 -3.81
N PRO A 195 -21.57 2.52 -3.99
CA PRO A 195 -22.48 3.38 -3.24
C PRO A 195 -22.27 3.18 -1.74
N ILE A 196 -22.29 4.28 -1.00
CA ILE A 196 -22.19 4.20 0.46
C ILE A 196 -23.47 3.57 1.00
N GLY A 197 -23.33 2.41 1.64
CA GLY A 197 -24.46 1.75 2.29
C GLY A 197 -24.80 2.44 3.62
N ILE A 198 -26.07 2.82 3.77
CA ILE A 198 -26.65 3.37 5.01
C ILE A 198 -27.77 2.44 5.49
N LEU A 199 -28.09 2.51 6.79
CA LEU A 199 -29.22 1.84 7.38
C LEU A 199 -30.49 2.67 7.17
N LEU A 200 -31.61 2.03 6.97
CA LEU A 200 -32.91 2.68 7.03
C LEU A 200 -33.24 3.04 8.50
N VAL A 201 -34.10 4.03 8.70
CA VAL A 201 -34.55 4.45 10.04
C VAL A 201 -35.23 3.29 10.78
N ALA A 202 -36.09 2.55 10.08
CA ALA A 202 -36.76 1.36 10.64
C ALA A 202 -35.76 0.25 11.01
N ASP A 203 -34.75 0.00 10.16
CA ASP A 203 -33.74 -1.01 10.43
C ASP A 203 -32.94 -0.70 11.69
N PHE A 204 -32.57 0.58 11.87
CA PHE A 204 -31.85 0.98 13.07
C PHE A 204 -32.72 0.90 14.33
N ALA A 205 -34.02 1.22 14.24
CA ALA A 205 -34.97 1.01 15.32
C ALA A 205 -35.05 -0.48 15.71
N HIS A 206 -35.18 -1.38 14.74
CA HIS A 206 -35.15 -2.82 14.98
C HIS A 206 -33.84 -3.32 15.60
N ILE A 207 -32.69 -2.80 15.17
CA ILE A 207 -31.39 -3.12 15.76
C ILE A 207 -31.35 -2.69 17.23
N LEU A 208 -31.78 -1.45 17.56
CA LEU A 208 -31.81 -0.94 18.93
C LEU A 208 -32.69 -1.82 19.84
N ALA A 209 -33.90 -2.16 19.38
CA ALA A 209 -34.82 -3.01 20.14
C ALA A 209 -34.27 -4.42 20.33
N THR A 210 -33.68 -5.01 19.27
CA THR A 210 -33.10 -6.35 19.32
C THR A 210 -31.92 -6.41 20.29
N VAL A 211 -31.01 -5.42 20.21
CA VAL A 211 -29.84 -5.33 21.10
C VAL A 211 -30.29 -5.09 22.55
N GLN A 212 -31.24 -4.19 22.80
CA GLN A 212 -31.76 -3.95 24.14
C GLN A 212 -32.29 -5.24 24.77
N LYS A 213 -33.00 -6.07 24.01
CA LYS A 213 -33.61 -7.31 24.50
C LYS A 213 -32.59 -8.46 24.64
N ALA A 214 -31.77 -8.66 23.64
CA ALA A 214 -30.92 -9.86 23.53
C ALA A 214 -29.52 -9.65 24.14
N ARG A 215 -28.96 -8.47 24.04
CA ARG A 215 -27.59 -8.13 24.46
C ARG A 215 -27.49 -6.68 24.94
N PRO A 216 -28.11 -6.35 26.11
CA PRO A 216 -28.10 -5.01 26.65
C PRO A 216 -26.67 -4.47 26.92
N ASP A 217 -25.71 -5.34 27.14
CA ASP A 217 -24.27 -5.01 27.24
C ASP A 217 -23.68 -4.36 25.97
N LEU A 218 -24.29 -4.58 24.80
CA LEU A 218 -23.90 -3.97 23.52
C LEU A 218 -24.69 -2.69 23.19
N LEU A 219 -25.67 -2.31 24.02
CA LEU A 219 -26.56 -1.20 23.71
C LEU A 219 -25.81 0.14 23.62
N ALA A 220 -24.92 0.44 24.56
CA ALA A 220 -24.14 1.67 24.55
C ALA A 220 -23.29 1.81 23.27
N VAL A 221 -22.64 0.74 22.82
CA VAL A 221 -21.86 0.72 21.58
C VAL A 221 -22.75 0.94 20.36
N THR A 222 -23.93 0.33 20.33
CA THR A 222 -24.91 0.49 19.24
C THR A 222 -25.40 1.93 19.16
N VAL A 223 -25.74 2.52 20.30
CA VAL A 223 -26.17 3.92 20.42
C VAL A 223 -25.09 4.87 19.91
N LEU A 224 -23.86 4.71 20.38
CA LEU A 224 -22.75 5.58 19.95
C LEU A 224 -22.35 5.35 18.48
N ALA A 225 -22.47 4.14 17.97
CA ALA A 225 -22.24 3.87 16.57
C ALA A 225 -23.25 4.60 15.66
N GLY A 226 -24.55 4.54 15.98
CA GLY A 226 -25.61 5.11 15.16
C GLY A 226 -25.88 6.58 15.38
N PHE A 227 -25.75 7.11 16.62
CA PHE A 227 -26.06 8.50 16.94
C PHE A 227 -24.85 9.41 17.08
N ALA A 228 -23.63 8.87 17.18
CA ALA A 228 -22.40 9.65 17.28
C ALA A 228 -21.38 9.32 16.16
N GLY A 229 -21.65 8.30 15.35
CA GLY A 229 -20.90 7.96 14.17
C GLY A 229 -19.43 7.61 14.41
N LEU A 230 -19.10 7.03 15.57
CA LEU A 230 -17.74 6.68 15.93
C LEU A 230 -17.16 5.64 14.99
N ARG A 231 -15.85 5.76 14.72
CA ARG A 231 -15.12 4.67 14.04
C ARG A 231 -15.04 3.44 14.94
N ARG A 232 -14.93 2.26 14.36
CA ARG A 232 -14.78 1.02 15.12
C ARG A 232 -13.68 1.10 16.19
N THR A 233 -12.52 1.63 15.83
CA THR A 233 -11.40 1.80 16.78
C THR A 233 -11.70 2.82 17.89
N GLU A 234 -12.47 3.85 17.59
CA GLU A 234 -12.92 4.84 18.57
C GLU A 234 -13.94 4.24 19.54
N LEU A 235 -14.90 3.44 19.05
CA LEU A 235 -15.85 2.71 19.88
C LEU A 235 -15.16 1.79 20.89
N HIS A 236 -14.11 1.10 20.47
CA HIS A 236 -13.34 0.21 21.36
C HIS A 236 -12.48 0.95 22.39
N ALA A 237 -12.08 2.17 22.08
CA ALA A 237 -11.29 3.00 22.99
C ALA A 237 -12.16 3.77 24.00
N GLN A 238 -13.48 3.86 23.75
CA GLN A 238 -14.39 4.71 24.50
C GLN A 238 -14.65 4.17 25.90
N ALA A 239 -14.64 5.05 26.89
CA ALA A 239 -14.97 4.75 28.28
C ALA A 239 -16.22 5.51 28.74
N TRP A 240 -16.88 5.01 29.78
CA TRP A 240 -18.03 5.70 30.39
C TRP A 240 -17.67 7.11 30.90
N ALA A 241 -16.44 7.30 31.36
CA ALA A 241 -15.94 8.60 31.82
C ALA A 241 -15.95 9.68 30.73
N ASP A 242 -15.91 9.27 29.46
CA ASP A 242 -15.91 10.18 28.32
C ASP A 242 -17.30 10.67 27.93
N ILE A 243 -18.35 10.03 28.45
CA ILE A 243 -19.75 10.36 28.20
C ILE A 243 -20.28 11.27 29.28
N LYS A 244 -20.53 12.52 28.92
CA LYS A 244 -21.15 13.51 29.84
C LYS A 244 -22.65 13.56 29.57
N ILE A 245 -23.39 12.55 30.09
CA ILE A 245 -24.84 12.37 29.86
C ILE A 245 -25.62 13.64 30.19
N ASP A 246 -25.30 14.28 31.32
CA ASP A 246 -25.99 15.47 31.78
C ASP A 246 -25.84 16.69 30.85
N ARG A 247 -24.77 16.71 30.09
CA ARG A 247 -24.47 17.77 29.12
C ARG A 247 -24.79 17.36 27.69
N GLY A 248 -25.14 16.11 27.43
CA GLY A 248 -25.31 15.59 26.08
C GLY A 248 -24.03 15.64 25.26
N LEU A 249 -22.88 15.38 25.87
CA LEU A 249 -21.56 15.50 25.21
C LEU A 249 -20.79 14.20 25.33
N LEU A 250 -20.12 13.86 24.25
CA LEU A 250 -19.18 12.75 24.15
C LEU A 250 -17.79 13.27 23.77
N HIS A 251 -16.79 12.96 24.58
CA HIS A 251 -15.38 13.20 24.27
C HIS A 251 -14.83 12.02 23.50
N VAL A 252 -14.38 12.25 22.26
CA VAL A 252 -13.77 11.21 21.45
C VAL A 252 -12.28 11.49 21.31
N THR A 253 -11.48 10.56 21.81
CA THR A 253 -10.04 10.58 21.63
C THR A 253 -9.68 9.71 20.43
N ALA A 254 -9.06 10.28 19.42
CA ALA A 254 -8.58 9.55 18.25
C ALA A 254 -7.05 9.67 18.18
N ALA A 255 -6.36 8.54 18.19
CA ALA A 255 -4.95 8.48 17.90
C ALA A 255 -4.75 8.28 16.38
N LYS A 256 -4.21 9.28 15.69
CA LYS A 256 -3.86 9.19 14.27
C LYS A 256 -2.40 9.58 14.08
N ARG A 257 -1.57 8.62 13.69
CA ARG A 257 -0.15 8.85 13.34
C ARG A 257 0.65 9.62 14.41
N ASN A 258 0.59 9.15 15.66
CA ASN A 258 1.27 9.79 16.81
C ASN A 258 0.74 11.18 17.20
N THR A 259 -0.38 11.63 16.65
CA THR A 259 -1.05 12.85 17.06
C THR A 259 -2.35 12.45 17.75
N VAL A 260 -2.48 12.79 19.02
CA VAL A 260 -3.76 12.64 19.74
C VAL A 260 -4.64 13.80 19.31
N SER A 261 -5.77 13.49 18.70
CA SER A 261 -6.80 14.47 18.37
C SER A 261 -8.02 14.24 19.24
N TYR A 262 -8.54 15.34 19.76
CA TYR A 262 -9.79 15.34 20.56
C TYR A 262 -10.87 15.99 19.75
N ARG A 263 -12.08 15.45 19.83
CA ARG A 263 -13.28 16.11 19.35
C ARG A 263 -14.45 15.89 20.29
N LEU A 264 -15.34 16.85 20.30
CA LEU A 264 -16.62 16.74 20.99
C LEU A 264 -17.70 16.34 19.98
N VAL A 265 -18.54 15.41 20.37
CA VAL A 265 -19.75 15.04 19.63
C VAL A 265 -20.95 15.37 20.48
N HIS A 266 -21.92 16.11 19.89
CA HIS A 266 -23.16 16.42 20.54
C HIS A 266 -24.13 15.24 20.43
N LEU A 267 -24.50 14.66 21.56
CA LEU A 267 -25.46 13.57 21.62
C LEU A 267 -26.88 14.13 21.49
N CYS A 268 -27.66 13.60 20.57
CA CYS A 268 -29.06 13.94 20.43
C CYS A 268 -29.87 13.47 21.67
N PRO A 269 -31.06 14.05 21.96
CA PRO A 269 -31.90 13.63 23.08
C PRO A 269 -32.16 12.11 23.09
N ALA A 270 -32.48 11.51 21.95
CA ALA A 270 -32.68 10.08 21.84
C ALA A 270 -31.47 9.26 22.31
N ALA A 271 -30.24 9.63 21.87
CA ALA A 271 -29.03 8.98 22.32
C ALA A 271 -28.83 9.05 23.83
N VAL A 272 -29.13 10.22 24.45
CA VAL A 272 -29.06 10.43 25.89
C VAL A 272 -30.06 9.53 26.64
N GLU A 273 -31.30 9.41 26.14
CA GLU A 273 -32.30 8.53 26.71
C GLU A 273 -31.85 7.05 26.64
N TRP A 274 -31.39 6.61 25.51
CA TRP A 274 -30.84 5.26 25.36
C TRP A 274 -29.67 4.99 26.30
N LEU A 275 -28.72 5.91 26.41
CA LEU A 275 -27.54 5.76 27.27
C LEU A 275 -27.89 5.67 28.75
N LYS A 276 -28.98 6.29 29.17
CA LYS A 276 -29.53 6.16 30.55
C LYS A 276 -30.05 4.76 30.84
N LEU A 277 -30.49 4.02 29.82
CA LEU A 277 -31.00 2.66 29.95
C LEU A 277 -29.89 1.61 29.84
N CYS A 278 -28.67 2.00 29.39
CA CYS A 278 -27.58 1.06 29.23
C CYS A 278 -27.06 0.57 30.60
N PRO A 279 -26.87 -0.75 30.77
CA PRO A 279 -26.19 -1.25 31.95
C PRO A 279 -24.75 -0.73 31.95
N ARG A 280 -24.30 -0.19 33.06
CA ARG A 280 -22.91 0.21 33.25
C ARG A 280 -22.06 -1.01 33.57
N VAL A 281 -21.84 -1.84 32.56
CA VAL A 281 -20.86 -2.92 32.63
C VAL A 281 -19.52 -2.28 32.28
N GLU A 282 -18.68 -2.05 33.26
CA GLU A 282 -17.33 -1.56 33.04
C GLU A 282 -16.47 -2.78 32.58
N GLY A 283 -15.95 -2.69 31.39
CA GLY A 283 -14.89 -3.59 30.91
C GLY A 283 -13.55 -3.25 31.58
N GLU A 284 -12.50 -3.95 31.21
CA GLU A 284 -11.15 -3.61 31.63
C GLU A 284 -10.87 -2.12 31.36
N GLU A 285 -10.30 -1.39 32.32
CA GLU A 285 -9.99 0.04 32.26
C GLU A 285 -11.22 0.97 32.13
N GLY A 286 -12.41 0.59 32.58
CA GLY A 286 -13.61 1.42 32.50
C GLY A 286 -14.17 1.60 31.09
N LYS A 287 -13.74 0.81 30.11
CA LYS A 287 -14.23 0.83 28.74
C LYS A 287 -15.68 0.35 28.62
N LEU A 288 -16.39 0.87 27.62
CA LEU A 288 -17.80 0.53 27.38
C LEU A 288 -18.02 -0.95 27.03
N ILE A 289 -17.03 -1.61 26.46
CA ILE A 289 -17.09 -3.01 26.06
C ILE A 289 -15.79 -3.72 26.36
N SER A 290 -15.89 -4.92 26.89
CA SER A 290 -14.74 -5.77 27.17
C SER A 290 -14.25 -6.54 25.97
N PRO A 291 -14.84 -7.03 24.97
CA PRO A 291 -14.16 -7.59 23.80
C PRO A 291 -14.13 -6.63 22.61
N SER A 292 -13.03 -6.70 21.88
CA SER A 292 -12.72 -5.84 20.72
C SER A 292 -13.69 -5.96 19.51
N TRP A 293 -14.80 -6.67 19.60
CA TRP A 293 -15.73 -6.98 18.49
C TRP A 293 -17.19 -6.64 18.76
N GLY A 294 -17.45 -5.74 19.71
CA GLY A 294 -18.83 -5.39 20.08
C GLY A 294 -19.71 -5.03 18.88
N ILE A 295 -19.22 -4.17 17.98
CA ILE A 295 -20.00 -3.77 16.80
C ILE A 295 -20.23 -4.92 15.80
N ASP A 296 -19.31 -5.88 15.67
CA ASP A 296 -19.51 -7.03 14.80
C ASP A 296 -20.57 -7.98 15.34
N ARG A 297 -20.70 -8.10 16.66
CA ARG A 297 -21.81 -8.85 17.27
C ARG A 297 -23.15 -8.18 17.04
N VAL A 298 -23.20 -6.84 17.05
CA VAL A 298 -24.40 -6.09 16.67
C VAL A 298 -24.77 -6.37 15.21
N ARG A 299 -23.79 -6.38 14.30
CA ARG A 299 -24.00 -6.75 12.88
C ARG A 299 -24.52 -8.19 12.73
N THR A 300 -24.04 -9.11 13.54
CA THR A 300 -24.56 -10.49 13.56
C THR A 300 -26.00 -10.54 14.00
N LEU A 301 -26.37 -9.86 15.09
CA LEU A 301 -27.75 -9.77 15.55
C LEU A 301 -28.68 -9.12 14.51
N ALA A 302 -28.20 -8.10 13.80
CA ALA A 302 -28.96 -7.46 12.72
C ALA A 302 -29.19 -8.45 11.56
N ARG A 303 -28.18 -9.20 11.16
CA ARG A 303 -28.29 -10.21 10.10
C ARG A 303 -29.26 -11.32 10.47
N ASP A 304 -29.32 -11.74 11.75
CA ASP A 304 -30.30 -12.73 12.23
C ASP A 304 -31.74 -12.20 12.12
N LYS A 305 -31.92 -10.91 11.89
CA LYS A 305 -33.18 -10.22 11.60
C LYS A 305 -33.30 -9.80 10.14
N GLU A 306 -32.50 -10.38 9.26
CA GLU A 306 -32.45 -10.09 7.82
C GLU A 306 -32.09 -8.62 7.48
N ILE A 307 -31.59 -7.86 8.47
CA ILE A 307 -31.17 -6.49 8.27
C ILE A 307 -29.73 -6.46 7.71
N GLN A 308 -29.58 -5.91 6.51
CA GLN A 308 -28.29 -5.73 5.89
C GLN A 308 -27.51 -4.60 6.55
N THR A 309 -26.30 -4.88 7.01
CA THR A 309 -25.40 -3.88 7.62
C THR A 309 -24.11 -3.79 6.81
N PRO A 310 -24.09 -2.97 5.75
CA PRO A 310 -22.85 -2.71 4.98
C PRO A 310 -21.68 -2.26 5.85
N ASP A 311 -20.48 -2.28 5.29
CA ASP A 311 -19.30 -1.84 6.03
C ASP A 311 -19.42 -0.37 6.45
N ASN A 312 -19.13 -0.11 7.72
CA ASN A 312 -19.30 1.21 8.35
C ASN A 312 -20.72 1.80 8.28
N ALA A 313 -21.77 1.00 8.03
CA ALA A 313 -23.15 1.46 7.83
C ALA A 313 -23.63 2.41 8.95
N PHE A 314 -23.39 2.09 10.22
CA PHE A 314 -23.77 2.96 11.35
C PHE A 314 -23.17 4.37 11.23
N ARG A 315 -21.88 4.44 10.91
CA ARG A 315 -21.19 5.71 10.75
C ARG A 315 -21.63 6.45 9.50
N HIS A 316 -21.83 5.72 8.40
CA HIS A 316 -22.34 6.28 7.15
C HIS A 316 -23.74 6.85 7.36
N SER A 317 -24.60 6.13 8.06
CA SER A 317 -25.95 6.59 8.45
C SER A 317 -25.89 7.85 9.31
N PHE A 318 -25.09 7.86 10.38
CA PHE A 318 -24.93 9.05 11.20
C PHE A 318 -24.59 10.28 10.37
N ILE A 319 -23.58 10.18 9.51
CA ILE A 319 -23.11 11.32 8.71
C ILE A 319 -24.20 11.79 7.74
N SER A 320 -24.85 10.86 7.03
CA SER A 320 -25.90 11.17 6.07
C SER A 320 -27.11 11.82 6.73
N TYR A 321 -27.63 11.20 7.77
CA TYR A 321 -28.80 11.71 8.50
C TYR A 321 -28.49 13.01 9.25
N ARG A 322 -27.26 13.18 9.78
CA ARG A 322 -26.84 14.41 10.44
C ARG A 322 -26.75 15.58 9.47
N CYS A 323 -26.16 15.34 8.29
CA CYS A 323 -26.13 16.34 7.21
C CYS A 323 -27.56 16.74 6.78
N ALA A 324 -28.44 15.76 6.60
CA ALA A 324 -29.83 16.01 6.20
C ALA A 324 -30.62 16.79 7.27
N ALA A 325 -30.51 16.38 8.53
CA ALA A 325 -31.21 17.02 9.64
C ALA A 325 -30.76 18.45 9.91
N THR A 326 -29.46 18.73 9.80
CA THR A 326 -28.87 20.03 10.22
C THR A 326 -28.56 20.96 9.05
N GLY A 327 -28.34 20.44 7.84
CA GLY A 327 -27.77 21.20 6.72
C GLY A 327 -26.30 21.61 6.93
N ASP A 328 -25.70 21.29 8.09
CA ASP A 328 -24.33 21.67 8.45
C ASP A 328 -23.34 20.55 8.13
N VAL A 329 -22.77 20.60 6.92
CA VAL A 329 -21.73 19.66 6.48
C VAL A 329 -20.43 19.87 7.25
N ALA A 330 -20.08 21.10 7.60
CA ALA A 330 -18.83 21.41 8.29
C ALA A 330 -18.85 20.90 9.74
N GLY A 331 -19.91 21.19 10.50
CA GLY A 331 -20.11 20.68 11.85
C GLY A 331 -20.21 19.15 11.89
N THR A 332 -20.96 18.55 10.96
CA THR A 332 -21.04 17.08 10.84
C THR A 332 -19.67 16.47 10.55
N SER A 333 -18.88 17.09 9.68
CA SER A 333 -17.50 16.65 9.37
C SER A 333 -16.62 16.67 10.62
N HIS A 334 -16.73 17.72 11.42
CA HIS A 334 -16.00 17.85 12.68
C HIS A 334 -16.42 16.77 13.69
N GLU A 335 -17.72 16.62 13.94
CA GLU A 335 -18.26 15.58 14.84
C GLU A 335 -17.86 14.17 14.38
N ALA A 336 -17.92 13.89 13.10
CA ALA A 336 -17.48 12.62 12.53
C ALA A 336 -15.95 12.45 12.50
N GLY A 337 -15.16 13.54 12.57
CA GLY A 337 -13.70 13.49 12.40
C GLY A 337 -13.31 13.09 10.98
N ASN A 338 -14.05 13.57 9.98
CA ASN A 338 -13.75 13.46 8.55
C ASN A 338 -13.33 14.82 7.98
N GLY A 339 -12.64 14.81 6.84
CA GLY A 339 -12.45 16.06 6.09
C GLY A 339 -13.77 16.53 5.46
N PRO A 340 -14.08 17.84 5.43
CA PRO A 340 -15.32 18.34 4.83
C PRO A 340 -15.51 17.94 3.36
N SER A 341 -14.44 17.88 2.58
CA SER A 341 -14.48 17.42 1.19
C SER A 341 -14.96 15.97 1.04
N VAL A 342 -14.63 15.10 2.00
CA VAL A 342 -15.08 13.71 2.00
C VAL A 342 -16.58 13.63 2.30
N VAL A 343 -17.05 14.41 3.28
CA VAL A 343 -18.47 14.44 3.63
C VAL A 343 -19.28 15.02 2.49
N HIS A 344 -18.84 16.14 1.91
CA HIS A 344 -19.52 16.77 0.77
C HIS A 344 -19.61 15.84 -0.45
N LYS A 345 -18.54 15.11 -0.77
CA LYS A 345 -18.49 14.23 -1.94
C LYS A 345 -19.37 12.98 -1.79
N HIS A 346 -19.50 12.44 -0.60
CA HIS A 346 -20.02 11.10 -0.41
C HIS A 346 -21.34 11.03 0.37
N TYR A 347 -21.74 12.06 1.12
CA TYR A 347 -22.88 11.97 2.04
C TYR A 347 -23.95 13.04 1.81
N ARG A 348 -23.66 14.06 0.99
CA ARG A 348 -24.64 15.08 0.67
C ARG A 348 -25.72 14.46 -0.21
N GLU A 349 -27.00 14.75 0.14
CA GLU A 349 -28.17 14.35 -0.66
C GLU A 349 -28.48 12.83 -0.70
N LEU A 350 -27.93 12.03 0.24
CA LEU A 350 -28.28 10.60 0.30
C LEU A 350 -29.66 10.35 0.94
N VAL A 351 -30.15 11.26 1.76
CA VAL A 351 -31.40 11.10 2.52
C VAL A 351 -32.16 12.43 2.61
N ALA A 352 -33.48 12.37 2.75
CA ALA A 352 -34.33 13.53 2.94
C ALA A 352 -34.19 14.14 4.34
N LYS A 353 -34.55 15.41 4.48
CA LYS A 353 -34.47 16.13 5.78
C LYS A 353 -35.37 15.50 6.83
N GLU A 354 -36.53 15.03 6.41
CA GLU A 354 -37.53 14.35 7.24
C GLU A 354 -36.98 13.06 7.82
N ASP A 355 -36.26 12.25 7.02
CA ASP A 355 -35.59 11.03 7.46
C ASP A 355 -34.46 11.33 8.44
N GLY A 356 -33.74 12.45 8.20
CA GLY A 356 -32.73 12.94 9.15
C GLY A 356 -33.33 13.26 10.52
N ALA A 357 -34.47 13.93 10.55
CA ALA A 357 -35.19 14.21 11.79
C ALA A 357 -35.69 12.93 12.45
N ALA A 358 -36.28 12.00 11.67
CA ALA A 358 -36.77 10.73 12.17
C ALA A 358 -35.67 9.86 12.80
N TRP A 359 -34.46 9.82 12.19
CA TRP A 359 -33.30 9.09 12.75
C TRP A 359 -32.96 9.56 14.16
N PHE A 360 -32.86 10.89 14.35
CA PHE A 360 -32.48 11.46 15.64
C PHE A 360 -33.65 11.56 16.63
N ALA A 361 -34.87 11.19 16.21
CA ALA A 361 -36.05 11.06 17.06
C ALA A 361 -36.30 9.62 17.58
N LEU A 362 -35.47 8.65 17.23
CA LEU A 362 -35.58 7.25 17.69
C LEU A 362 -35.28 7.11 19.18
N THR A 363 -36.14 7.65 20.01
CA THR A 363 -36.12 7.45 21.49
C THR A 363 -36.53 6.01 21.83
N PRO A 364 -36.23 5.51 23.05
CA PRO A 364 -36.72 4.19 23.50
C PRO A 364 -38.24 4.03 23.36
N ALA A 365 -38.99 5.08 23.67
CA ALA A 365 -40.45 5.09 23.56
C ALA A 365 -40.91 5.01 22.09
N ALA A 366 -40.33 5.85 21.20
CA ALA A 366 -40.65 5.84 19.77
C ALA A 366 -40.31 4.50 19.10
N VAL A 367 -39.17 3.90 19.43
CA VAL A 367 -38.79 2.58 18.93
C VAL A 367 -39.76 1.51 19.43
N ALA A 368 -40.15 1.51 20.68
CA ALA A 368 -41.13 0.55 21.22
C ALA A 368 -42.48 0.64 20.51
N GLU A 369 -42.94 1.85 20.18
CA GLU A 369 -44.17 2.10 19.43
C GLU A 369 -44.08 1.60 17.99
N MET A 370 -43.01 1.96 17.27
CA MET A 370 -42.74 1.54 15.90
C MET A 370 -42.72 0.00 15.77
N ILE A 371 -42.10 -0.70 16.73
CA ILE A 371 -42.04 -2.17 16.71
C ILE A 371 -43.43 -2.78 16.95
N LYS A 372 -44.27 -2.18 17.78
CA LYS A 372 -45.65 -2.65 18.00
C LYS A 372 -46.55 -2.48 16.77
N GLU A 373 -46.35 -1.38 16.03
CA GLU A 373 -47.13 -1.10 14.82
C GLU A 373 -46.67 -1.98 13.63
N GLY A 374 -45.37 -2.28 13.50
CA GLY A 374 -44.84 -3.17 12.49
C GLY A 374 -45.14 -4.66 12.71
N CYS A 375 -45.66 -5.04 13.89
CA CYS A 375 -46.12 -6.40 14.18
C CYS A 375 -47.62 -6.59 13.90
N LYS A 376 -48.31 -5.61 13.34
CA LYS A 376 -49.69 -5.73 12.81
C LYS A 376 -49.64 -5.89 11.31
#